data_2961660d765ffc3b0f507ae45613eafc
#
_entry.id   2961660d765ffc3b0f507ae45613eafc
#
_cell.length_a   1.000
_cell.length_b   1.000
_cell.length_c   1.000
_cell.angle_alpha   90.00
_cell.angle_beta   90.00
_cell.angle_gamma   90.00
#
_symmetry.space_group_name_H-M   'P 1'
#
loop_
_entity.id
_entity.type
_entity.pdbx_description
1 polymer ?
#
loop_
_entity_poly.entity_id
_entity_poly.type
_entity_poly.pdbx_seq_one_letter_code
_entity_poly.pdbx_strand_id
1 'polypeptide(L)'
;LGLLHMEIVRERLEREHNLDLISTAPNVIYRIVREDGSEQVVTNPSEFPNQKIAKIFEPVVKATIILPSDFVGTVMELCQQRRGMLLGMDYLSEERVEMRYTLPLAEIVFDFFDQLKSRTKGYASLDYELSGEQDADLVKVDILLHGDPVDAFSAIVHRDKAMAYGTMMTSKLKELIPRQQFEVPIQAAIGSRVITRETIRAIRKDVLAKCYGGDITRKRKLLEKQKEGKKRMKMVGRVEVPQEAFIAALSTSEVKK
;
A
#
# COMPACT_ATOMS: atom_id res chain seq x y z
N LEU A 1 16.58 9.10 0.94
CA LEU A 1 17.05 8.05 1.86
C LEU A 1 16.36 6.74 1.49
N GLY A 2 17.14 5.68 1.18
CA GLY A 2 16.58 4.37 0.82
C GLY A 2 16.09 3.58 2.05
N LEU A 3 15.41 2.45 1.80
CA LEU A 3 14.88 1.56 2.84
C LEU A 3 15.93 1.14 3.87
N LEU A 4 17.16 0.88 3.44
CA LEU A 4 18.28 0.54 4.32
C LEU A 4 18.57 1.64 5.35
N HIS A 5 18.51 2.92 4.96
CA HIS A 5 18.70 4.02 5.90
C HIS A 5 17.56 4.11 6.91
N MET A 6 16.33 3.84 6.49
CA MET A 6 15.18 3.78 7.40
C MET A 6 15.33 2.66 8.42
N GLU A 7 15.79 1.48 8.00
CA GLU A 7 16.04 0.34 8.90
C GLU A 7 17.12 0.68 9.94
N ILE A 8 18.23 1.29 9.51
CA ILE A 8 19.30 1.71 10.42
C ILE A 8 18.80 2.76 11.43
N VAL A 9 18.05 3.77 10.97
CA VAL A 9 17.51 4.82 11.87
C VAL A 9 16.52 4.20 12.85
N ARG A 10 15.63 3.32 12.38
CA ARG A 10 14.68 2.61 13.25
C ARG A 10 15.39 1.79 14.31
N GLU A 11 16.32 0.91 13.91
CA GLU A 11 17.08 0.06 14.83
C GLU A 11 17.82 0.90 15.88
N ARG A 12 18.38 2.03 15.48
CA ARG A 12 19.03 2.95 16.40
C ARG A 12 18.07 3.53 17.43
N LEU A 13 16.90 4.01 16.99
CA LEU A 13 15.88 4.58 17.88
C LEU A 13 15.33 3.52 18.85
N GLU A 14 15.04 2.32 18.35
CA GLU A 14 14.59 1.19 19.19
C GLU A 14 15.64 0.85 20.25
N ARG A 15 16.91 0.75 19.87
CA ARG A 15 17.99 0.34 20.78
C ARG A 15 18.41 1.45 21.76
N GLU A 16 18.51 2.71 21.29
CA GLU A 16 19.01 3.83 22.13
C GLU A 16 17.91 4.40 23.04
N HIS A 17 16.64 4.34 22.59
CA HIS A 17 15.51 4.96 23.29
C HIS A 17 14.47 3.94 23.78
N ASN A 18 14.66 2.64 23.56
CA ASN A 18 13.74 1.56 23.93
C ASN A 18 12.30 1.82 23.43
N LEU A 19 12.17 2.28 22.18
CA LEU A 19 10.91 2.57 21.52
C LEU A 19 10.48 1.36 20.70
N ASP A 20 9.17 1.10 20.63
CA ASP A 20 8.57 0.16 19.69
C ASP A 20 8.00 0.95 18.50
N LEU A 21 8.64 0.83 17.34
CA LEU A 21 8.38 1.68 16.17
C LEU A 21 7.77 0.91 15.02
N ILE A 22 6.74 1.50 14.41
CA ILE A 22 6.13 1.03 13.17
C ILE A 22 6.42 2.05 12.06
N SER A 23 7.08 1.58 10.99
CA SER A 23 7.31 2.41 9.81
C SER A 23 6.07 2.39 8.91
N THR A 24 5.60 3.57 8.52
CA THR A 24 4.47 3.75 7.60
C THR A 24 4.91 4.46 6.32
N ALA A 25 4.10 4.34 5.25
CA ALA A 25 4.33 5.07 4.01
C ALA A 25 4.24 6.59 4.24
N PRO A 26 5.09 7.39 3.56
CA PRO A 26 4.96 8.84 3.61
C PRO A 26 3.61 9.27 3.01
N ASN A 27 2.92 10.17 3.68
CA ASN A 27 1.67 10.77 3.22
C ASN A 27 1.91 12.19 2.73
N VAL A 28 1.08 12.61 1.79
CA VAL A 28 0.99 14.02 1.39
C VAL A 28 -0.20 14.67 2.09
N ILE A 29 -0.21 16.00 2.11
CA ILE A 29 -1.29 16.78 2.72
C ILE A 29 -2.39 16.97 1.69
N TYR A 30 -3.62 16.56 2.02
CA TYR A 30 -4.80 16.75 1.17
C TYR A 30 -5.70 17.83 1.77
N ARG A 31 -6.35 18.62 0.90
CA ARG A 31 -7.39 19.55 1.31
C ARG A 31 -8.73 19.04 0.80
N ILE A 32 -9.66 18.80 1.71
CA ILE A 32 -10.99 18.25 1.42
C ILE A 32 -12.02 19.34 1.63
N VAL A 33 -12.88 19.53 0.64
CA VAL A 33 -14.06 20.40 0.70
C VAL A 33 -15.29 19.52 0.80
N ARG A 34 -16.11 19.73 1.86
CA ARG A 34 -17.35 19.01 2.06
C ARG A 34 -18.51 19.67 1.32
N GLU A 35 -19.64 18.97 1.21
CA GLU A 35 -20.86 19.52 0.59
C GLU A 35 -21.42 20.76 1.32
N ASP A 36 -21.14 20.90 2.61
CA ASP A 36 -21.52 22.08 3.43
C ASP A 36 -20.60 23.30 3.24
N GLY A 37 -19.56 23.16 2.37
CA GLY A 37 -18.57 24.19 2.11
C GLY A 37 -17.44 24.25 3.14
N SER A 38 -17.47 23.42 4.18
CA SER A 38 -16.37 23.36 5.15
C SER A 38 -15.14 22.72 4.55
N GLU A 39 -13.95 23.24 4.92
CA GLU A 39 -12.67 22.71 4.48
C GLU A 39 -11.97 21.98 5.62
N GLN A 40 -11.31 20.88 5.29
CA GLN A 40 -10.49 20.11 6.22
C GLN A 40 -9.17 19.75 5.55
N VAL A 41 -8.07 19.95 6.29
CA VAL A 41 -6.74 19.45 5.92
C VAL A 41 -6.59 18.06 6.49
N VAL A 42 -6.18 17.11 5.66
CA VAL A 42 -5.99 15.70 6.02
C VAL A 42 -4.53 15.35 5.80
N THR A 43 -3.85 14.99 6.87
CA THR A 43 -2.43 14.57 6.87
C THR A 43 -2.28 13.08 7.03
N ASN A 44 -3.28 12.42 7.62
CA ASN A 44 -3.29 10.99 7.89
C ASN A 44 -4.58 10.36 7.30
N PRO A 45 -4.50 9.19 6.67
CA PRO A 45 -5.69 8.47 6.18
C PRO A 45 -6.77 8.23 7.25
N SER A 46 -6.40 8.11 8.54
CA SER A 46 -7.37 7.96 9.64
C SER A 46 -8.28 9.20 9.83
N GLU A 47 -7.82 10.38 9.43
CA GLU A 47 -8.57 11.65 9.50
C GLU A 47 -9.50 11.85 8.30
N PHE A 48 -9.49 10.93 7.33
CA PHE A 48 -10.31 11.04 6.14
C PHE A 48 -11.81 11.02 6.51
N PRO A 49 -12.58 12.05 6.11
CA PRO A 49 -13.96 12.17 6.55
C PRO A 49 -14.87 11.08 5.99
N ASN A 50 -15.75 10.55 6.83
CA ASN A 50 -16.81 9.62 6.42
C ASN A 50 -18.05 10.33 5.84
N GLN A 51 -18.06 11.67 5.86
CA GLN A 51 -19.16 12.49 5.35
C GLN A 51 -19.03 12.66 3.83
N LYS A 52 -20.10 13.17 3.21
CA LYS A 52 -20.08 13.46 1.78
C LYS A 52 -19.07 14.55 1.44
N ILE A 53 -18.19 14.21 0.52
CA ILE A 53 -17.10 15.06 0.03
C ILE A 53 -17.54 15.66 -1.30
N ALA A 54 -17.39 16.98 -1.45
CA ALA A 54 -17.63 17.68 -2.69
C ALA A 54 -16.39 17.63 -3.58
N LYS A 55 -15.20 17.93 -3.02
CA LYS A 55 -13.92 17.96 -3.75
C LYS A 55 -12.77 17.56 -2.86
N ILE A 56 -11.75 16.96 -3.48
CA ILE A 56 -10.47 16.66 -2.83
C ILE A 56 -9.36 17.29 -3.67
N PHE A 57 -8.53 18.09 -3.02
CA PHE A 57 -7.37 18.70 -3.64
C PHE A 57 -6.11 17.98 -3.19
N GLU A 58 -5.28 17.60 -4.17
CA GLU A 58 -3.96 17.02 -3.95
C GLU A 58 -2.85 17.98 -4.39
N PRO A 59 -1.72 18.02 -3.67
CA PRO A 59 -0.58 18.84 -4.07
C PRO A 59 0.03 18.28 -5.35
N VAL A 60 0.42 19.20 -6.25
CA VAL A 60 1.11 18.90 -7.48
C VAL A 60 2.48 19.54 -7.53
N VAL A 61 3.36 18.94 -8.29
CA VAL A 61 4.70 19.44 -8.55
C VAL A 61 4.93 19.65 -10.04
N LYS A 62 5.78 20.61 -10.36
CA LYS A 62 6.44 20.69 -11.66
C LYS A 62 7.72 19.90 -11.57
N ALA A 63 7.79 18.82 -12.33
CA ALA A 63 8.96 17.95 -12.40
C ALA A 63 9.72 18.21 -13.69
N THR A 64 11.03 18.39 -13.57
CA THR A 64 11.97 18.49 -14.70
C THR A 64 12.81 17.22 -14.71
N ILE A 65 12.73 16.47 -15.80
CA ILE A 65 13.44 15.21 -15.98
C ILE A 65 14.42 15.37 -17.14
N ILE A 66 15.71 15.17 -16.87
CA ILE A 66 16.75 15.18 -17.90
C ILE A 66 17.23 13.75 -18.10
N LEU A 67 17.23 13.31 -19.35
CA LEU A 67 17.52 11.92 -19.70
C LEU A 67 18.11 11.80 -21.13
N PRO A 68 18.77 10.67 -21.45
CA PRO A 68 19.15 10.38 -22.83
C PRO A 68 17.92 10.15 -23.73
N SER A 69 18.02 10.58 -24.98
CA SER A 69 16.92 10.50 -25.97
C SER A 69 16.34 9.09 -26.14
N ASP A 70 17.15 8.05 -25.99
CA ASP A 70 16.73 6.64 -26.11
C ASP A 70 15.68 6.22 -25.08
N PHE A 71 15.59 6.91 -23.94
CA PHE A 71 14.68 6.57 -22.86
C PHE A 71 13.41 7.44 -22.80
N VAL A 72 13.23 8.37 -23.75
CA VAL A 72 12.08 9.30 -23.78
C VAL A 72 10.76 8.53 -23.71
N GLY A 73 10.54 7.54 -24.58
CA GLY A 73 9.31 6.76 -24.59
C GLY A 73 9.03 6.04 -23.26
N THR A 74 10.07 5.45 -22.67
CA THR A 74 9.97 4.72 -21.39
C THR A 74 9.60 5.66 -20.23
N VAL A 75 10.17 6.87 -20.22
CA VAL A 75 9.88 7.87 -19.17
C VAL A 75 8.50 8.50 -19.38
N MET A 76 8.08 8.73 -20.63
CA MET A 76 6.72 9.16 -20.95
C MET A 76 5.68 8.17 -20.41
N GLU A 77 5.87 6.88 -20.65
CA GLU A 77 5.01 5.82 -20.14
C GLU A 77 4.98 5.81 -18.59
N LEU A 78 6.13 5.94 -17.93
CA LEU A 78 6.21 6.03 -16.47
C LEU A 78 5.42 7.22 -15.95
N CYS A 79 5.63 8.42 -16.51
CA CYS A 79 4.92 9.63 -16.11
C CYS A 79 3.39 9.51 -16.33
N GLN A 80 2.97 8.91 -17.45
CA GLN A 80 1.55 8.67 -17.73
C GLN A 80 0.92 7.72 -16.71
N GLN A 81 1.61 6.63 -16.35
CA GLN A 81 1.17 5.71 -15.28
C GLN A 81 1.03 6.41 -13.93
N ARG A 82 1.78 7.49 -13.71
CA ARG A 82 1.76 8.34 -12.51
C ARG A 82 0.86 9.58 -12.64
N ARG A 83 -0.09 9.55 -13.55
CA ARG A 83 -1.04 10.65 -13.80
C ARG A 83 -0.35 11.98 -14.17
N GLY A 84 0.85 11.88 -14.75
CA GLY A 84 1.62 13.05 -15.16
C GLY A 84 1.08 13.68 -16.43
N MET A 85 1.03 15.01 -16.46
CA MET A 85 0.70 15.81 -17.63
C MET A 85 1.97 16.45 -18.19
N LEU A 86 2.30 16.15 -19.44
CA LEU A 86 3.46 16.72 -20.13
C LEU A 86 3.22 18.21 -20.38
N LEU A 87 4.12 19.07 -19.90
CA LEU A 87 4.12 20.50 -20.13
C LEU A 87 4.96 20.92 -21.34
N GLY A 88 6.06 20.20 -21.57
CA GLY A 88 6.97 20.46 -22.67
C GLY A 88 8.14 19.47 -22.70
N MET A 89 8.79 19.44 -23.84
CA MET A 89 9.96 18.62 -24.08
C MET A 89 10.93 19.38 -24.98
N ASP A 90 12.16 19.54 -24.53
CA ASP A 90 13.20 20.27 -25.26
C ASP A 90 14.44 19.40 -25.40
N TYR A 91 15.06 19.41 -26.59
CA TYR A 91 16.32 18.75 -26.84
C TYR A 91 17.48 19.67 -26.45
N LEU A 92 18.19 19.32 -25.36
CA LEU A 92 19.37 20.07 -24.91
C LEU A 92 20.58 19.78 -25.81
N SER A 93 20.62 18.58 -26.39
CA SER A 93 21.58 18.14 -27.41
C SER A 93 20.96 17.00 -28.22
N GLU A 94 21.67 16.46 -29.22
CA GLU A 94 21.22 15.29 -30.00
C GLU A 94 20.95 14.07 -29.11
N GLU A 95 21.67 13.94 -28.00
CA GLU A 95 21.62 12.77 -27.09
C GLU A 95 20.83 13.05 -25.80
N ARG A 96 20.50 14.32 -25.46
CA ARG A 96 19.88 14.70 -24.19
C ARG A 96 18.59 15.48 -24.36
N VAL A 97 17.58 15.05 -23.59
CA VAL A 97 16.25 15.65 -23.60
C VAL A 97 15.89 16.09 -22.20
N GLU A 98 15.29 17.28 -22.09
CA GLU A 98 14.60 17.77 -20.91
C GLU A 98 13.10 17.62 -21.10
N MET A 99 12.44 16.96 -20.17
CA MET A 99 11.00 16.79 -20.13
C MET A 99 10.43 17.46 -18.90
N ARG A 100 9.41 18.29 -19.08
CA ARG A 100 8.69 18.97 -17.99
C ARG A 100 7.30 18.41 -17.83
N TYR A 101 6.97 18.01 -16.61
CA TYR A 101 5.68 17.43 -16.25
C TYR A 101 5.05 18.14 -15.06
N THR A 102 3.72 18.16 -15.03
CA THR A 102 2.98 18.30 -13.77
C THR A 102 2.64 16.91 -13.28
N LEU A 103 2.99 16.59 -12.03
CA LEU A 103 2.76 15.29 -11.41
C LEU A 103 2.15 15.48 -10.01
N PRO A 104 1.19 14.66 -9.59
CA PRO A 104 0.74 14.64 -8.21
C PRO A 104 1.91 14.25 -7.30
N LEU A 105 2.09 14.98 -6.19
CA LEU A 105 3.20 14.72 -5.25
C LEU A 105 3.13 13.30 -4.69
N ALA A 106 1.94 12.79 -4.40
CA ALA A 106 1.72 11.43 -3.90
C ALA A 106 2.26 10.33 -4.83
N GLU A 107 2.34 10.60 -6.13
CA GLU A 107 2.83 9.65 -7.13
C GLU A 107 4.37 9.64 -7.23
N ILE A 108 5.04 10.65 -6.66
CA ILE A 108 6.50 10.81 -6.73
C ILE A 108 7.19 10.33 -5.44
N VAL A 109 6.58 10.61 -4.29
CA VAL A 109 7.22 10.49 -2.97
C VAL A 109 7.69 9.07 -2.67
N PHE A 110 7.03 8.05 -3.24
CA PHE A 110 7.25 6.67 -2.83
C PHE A 110 8.35 5.95 -3.62
N ASP A 111 8.14 5.67 -4.89
CA ASP A 111 9.04 4.81 -5.68
C ASP A 111 9.37 5.37 -7.08
N PHE A 112 8.87 6.55 -7.40
CA PHE A 112 9.02 7.12 -8.72
C PHE A 112 10.50 7.31 -9.11
N PHE A 113 11.31 7.80 -8.18
CA PHE A 113 12.73 8.02 -8.42
C PHE A 113 13.48 6.70 -8.69
N ASP A 114 13.18 5.67 -7.92
CA ASP A 114 13.80 4.35 -8.09
C ASP A 114 13.39 3.72 -9.42
N GLN A 115 12.11 3.85 -9.81
CA GLN A 115 11.63 3.38 -11.10
C GLN A 115 12.23 4.18 -12.26
N LEU A 116 12.33 5.50 -12.12
CA LEU A 116 12.97 6.35 -13.12
C LEU A 116 14.43 5.93 -13.36
N LYS A 117 15.18 5.76 -12.28
CA LYS A 117 16.58 5.30 -12.35
C LYS A 117 16.70 3.90 -12.95
N SER A 118 15.89 2.97 -12.49
CA SER A 118 15.90 1.58 -12.99
C SER A 118 15.60 1.50 -14.49
N ARG A 119 14.55 2.21 -14.93
CA ARG A 119 14.12 2.21 -16.34
C ARG A 119 15.09 2.94 -17.29
N THR A 120 15.91 3.84 -16.75
CA THR A 120 16.89 4.62 -17.54
C THR A 120 18.34 4.21 -17.28
N LYS A 121 18.57 3.02 -16.70
CA LYS A 121 19.91 2.52 -16.35
C LYS A 121 20.72 3.51 -15.49
N GLY A 122 20.05 4.30 -14.67
CA GLY A 122 20.66 5.30 -13.81
C GLY A 122 20.93 6.67 -14.44
N TYR A 123 20.66 6.85 -15.73
CA TYR A 123 21.03 8.09 -16.44
C TYR A 123 20.09 9.26 -16.21
N ALA A 124 18.78 9.03 -15.98
CA ALA A 124 17.85 10.12 -15.77
C ALA A 124 18.08 10.85 -14.45
N SER A 125 17.94 12.17 -14.47
CA SER A 125 17.87 13.01 -13.27
C SER A 125 16.48 13.62 -13.13
N LEU A 126 16.04 13.82 -11.90
CA LEU A 126 14.77 14.42 -11.54
C LEU A 126 15.01 15.59 -10.60
N ASP A 127 14.42 16.71 -10.94
CA ASP A 127 14.22 17.85 -10.04
C ASP A 127 12.74 18.21 -10.02
N TYR A 128 12.22 18.69 -8.89
CA TYR A 128 10.82 19.09 -8.80
C TYR A 128 10.59 20.20 -7.79
N GLU A 129 9.60 21.03 -8.05
CA GLU A 129 9.14 22.10 -7.18
C GLU A 129 7.62 22.00 -6.96
N LEU A 130 7.14 22.40 -5.79
CA LEU A 130 5.71 22.47 -5.50
C LEU A 130 5.05 23.52 -6.39
N SER A 131 3.92 23.17 -7.01
CA SER A 131 3.24 24.00 -8.00
C SER A 131 1.74 24.17 -7.74
N GLY A 132 1.32 24.09 -6.48
CA GLY A 132 -0.09 24.28 -6.10
C GLY A 132 -0.83 22.97 -5.87
N GLU A 133 -2.12 22.98 -6.09
CA GLU A 133 -3.04 21.87 -5.86
C GLU A 133 -3.93 21.65 -7.09
N GLN A 134 -4.38 20.41 -7.29
CA GLN A 134 -5.38 20.06 -8.28
C GLN A 134 -6.53 19.25 -7.67
N ASP A 135 -7.72 19.37 -8.26
CA ASP A 135 -8.88 18.53 -7.92
C ASP A 135 -8.62 17.10 -8.42
N ALA A 136 -8.89 16.09 -7.57
CA ALA A 136 -8.66 14.69 -7.89
C ALA A 136 -9.69 13.76 -7.26
N ASP A 137 -10.08 12.71 -7.99
CA ASP A 137 -10.98 11.68 -7.48
C ASP A 137 -10.21 10.67 -6.61
N LEU A 138 -10.03 11.04 -5.35
CA LEU A 138 -9.31 10.24 -4.38
C LEU A 138 -10.28 9.51 -3.45
N VAL A 139 -9.86 8.33 -3.01
CA VAL A 139 -10.60 7.51 -2.07
C VAL A 139 -9.66 6.96 -1.00
N LYS A 140 -10.18 6.80 0.22
CA LYS A 140 -9.49 6.07 1.26
C LYS A 140 -9.71 4.58 1.04
N VAL A 141 -8.62 3.81 0.99
CA VAL A 141 -8.63 2.35 1.01
C VAL A 141 -8.18 1.89 2.38
N ASP A 142 -9.07 1.23 3.11
CA ASP A 142 -8.78 0.60 4.39
C ASP A 142 -8.40 -0.86 4.19
N ILE A 143 -7.38 -1.31 4.92
CA ILE A 143 -7.00 -2.73 4.99
C ILE A 143 -7.50 -3.29 6.30
N LEU A 144 -8.35 -4.32 6.20
CA LEU A 144 -8.93 -4.98 7.37
C LEU A 144 -8.28 -6.36 7.55
N LEU A 145 -7.81 -6.62 8.75
CA LEU A 145 -7.37 -7.94 9.18
C LEU A 145 -8.39 -8.51 10.14
N HIS A 146 -8.96 -9.63 9.78
CA HIS A 146 -9.99 -10.30 10.59
C HIS A 146 -11.25 -9.47 10.84
N GLY A 147 -11.48 -8.43 10.04
CA GLY A 147 -12.59 -7.49 10.16
C GLY A 147 -12.21 -6.16 10.82
N ASP A 148 -11.07 -6.09 11.49
CA ASP A 148 -10.57 -4.89 12.15
C ASP A 148 -9.67 -4.08 11.20
N PRO A 149 -9.87 -2.77 11.06
CA PRO A 149 -9.02 -1.92 10.23
C PRO A 149 -7.61 -1.78 10.85
N VAL A 150 -6.61 -1.77 10.00
CA VAL A 150 -5.22 -1.52 10.39
C VAL A 150 -4.78 -0.20 9.74
N ASP A 151 -4.78 0.87 10.53
CA ASP A 151 -4.53 2.23 10.04
C ASP A 151 -3.17 2.38 9.33
N ALA A 152 -2.15 1.65 9.78
CA ALA A 152 -0.82 1.69 9.18
C ALA A 152 -0.78 1.22 7.71
N PHE A 153 -1.78 0.48 7.25
CA PHE A 153 -1.92 0.02 5.87
C PHE A 153 -3.00 0.77 5.09
N SER A 154 -3.72 1.67 5.74
CA SER A 154 -4.70 2.52 5.06
C SER A 154 -4.00 3.58 4.22
N ALA A 155 -4.52 3.86 3.02
CA ALA A 155 -3.96 4.86 2.13
C ALA A 155 -5.05 5.65 1.40
N ILE A 156 -4.73 6.90 1.06
CA ILE A 156 -5.53 7.72 0.17
C ILE A 156 -4.93 7.57 -1.24
N VAL A 157 -5.71 7.03 -2.16
CA VAL A 157 -5.27 6.72 -3.53
C VAL A 157 -6.30 7.19 -4.55
N HIS A 158 -5.86 7.38 -5.80
CA HIS A 158 -6.79 7.66 -6.89
C HIS A 158 -7.75 6.48 -7.08
N ARG A 159 -9.04 6.77 -7.35
CA ARG A 159 -10.10 5.76 -7.46
C ARG A 159 -9.75 4.65 -8.45
N ASP A 160 -9.19 4.99 -9.60
CA ASP A 160 -8.80 4.01 -10.62
C ASP A 160 -7.71 3.04 -10.15
N LYS A 161 -6.87 3.47 -9.20
CA LYS A 161 -5.78 2.67 -8.62
C LYS A 161 -6.19 1.89 -7.37
N ALA A 162 -7.36 2.18 -6.80
CA ALA A 162 -7.79 1.60 -5.53
C ALA A 162 -7.85 0.06 -5.56
N MET A 163 -8.35 -0.53 -6.66
CA MET A 163 -8.41 -1.98 -6.82
C MET A 163 -7.01 -2.59 -6.90
N ALA A 164 -6.12 -2.00 -7.70
CA ALA A 164 -4.73 -2.47 -7.83
C ALA A 164 -3.98 -2.39 -6.50
N TYR A 165 -4.10 -1.26 -5.79
CA TYR A 165 -3.55 -1.08 -4.45
C TYR A 165 -4.07 -2.13 -3.47
N GLY A 166 -5.40 -2.31 -3.39
CA GLY A 166 -6.03 -3.29 -2.51
C GLY A 166 -5.56 -4.72 -2.80
N THR A 167 -5.47 -5.11 -4.06
CA THR A 167 -5.00 -6.44 -4.48
C THR A 167 -3.53 -6.64 -4.11
N MET A 168 -2.68 -5.68 -4.38
CA MET A 168 -1.26 -5.71 -4.04
C MET A 168 -1.08 -5.89 -2.52
N MET A 169 -1.74 -5.06 -1.72
CA MET A 169 -1.62 -5.09 -0.26
C MET A 169 -2.15 -6.39 0.34
N THR A 170 -3.34 -6.84 -0.07
CA THR A 170 -3.91 -8.10 0.46
C THR A 170 -3.06 -9.31 0.09
N SER A 171 -2.46 -9.34 -1.10
CA SER A 171 -1.56 -10.42 -1.53
C SER A 171 -0.25 -10.42 -0.75
N LYS A 172 0.39 -9.27 -0.58
CA LYS A 172 1.62 -9.13 0.23
C LYS A 172 1.40 -9.55 1.68
N LEU A 173 0.36 -9.04 2.31
CA LEU A 173 0.04 -9.38 3.70
C LEU A 173 -0.26 -10.87 3.88
N LYS A 174 -0.90 -11.52 2.90
CA LYS A 174 -1.13 -12.96 2.91
C LYS A 174 0.16 -13.78 2.89
N GLU A 175 1.20 -13.31 2.20
CA GLU A 175 2.49 -13.98 2.14
C GLU A 175 3.32 -13.78 3.42
N LEU A 176 3.25 -12.58 4.01
CA LEU A 176 4.06 -12.17 5.15
C LEU A 176 3.48 -12.57 6.50
N ILE A 177 2.16 -12.54 6.65
CA ILE A 177 1.51 -12.90 7.91
C ILE A 177 1.50 -14.42 8.04
N PRO A 178 2.09 -15.01 9.12
CA PRO A 178 2.14 -16.45 9.31
C PRO A 178 0.74 -17.02 9.56
N ARG A 179 0.55 -18.27 9.14
CA ARG A 179 -0.69 -19.01 9.42
C ARG A 179 -0.91 -19.12 10.91
N GLN A 180 -2.15 -18.88 11.34
CA GLN A 180 -2.56 -18.99 12.73
C GLN A 180 -3.52 -20.17 12.95
N GLN A 181 -3.93 -20.40 14.20
CA GLN A 181 -4.84 -21.50 14.55
C GLN A 181 -6.25 -21.33 13.94
N PHE A 182 -6.58 -20.13 13.48
CA PHE A 182 -7.84 -19.80 12.84
C PHE A 182 -7.61 -19.14 11.47
N GLU A 183 -8.66 -19.04 10.69
CA GLU A 183 -8.63 -18.41 9.38
C GLU A 183 -8.62 -16.87 9.53
N VAL A 184 -7.68 -16.20 8.86
CA VAL A 184 -7.57 -14.75 8.87
C VAL A 184 -7.96 -14.20 7.50
N PRO A 185 -9.15 -13.59 7.36
CA PRO A 185 -9.50 -12.84 6.18
C PRO A 185 -8.74 -11.52 6.17
N ILE A 186 -8.15 -11.19 5.02
CA ILE A 186 -7.52 -9.91 4.70
C ILE A 186 -8.40 -9.25 3.65
N GLN A 187 -8.84 -8.05 3.90
CA GLN A 187 -9.76 -7.35 3.00
C GLN A 187 -9.27 -5.93 2.74
N ALA A 188 -9.45 -5.44 1.52
CA ALA A 188 -9.35 -4.03 1.24
C ALA A 188 -10.75 -3.48 0.99
N ALA A 189 -11.06 -2.33 1.56
CA ALA A 189 -12.39 -1.72 1.49
C ALA A 189 -12.30 -0.22 1.22
N ILE A 190 -13.32 0.30 0.53
CA ILE A 190 -13.60 1.74 0.40
C ILE A 190 -14.88 2.00 1.18
N GLY A 191 -14.76 2.67 2.32
CA GLY A 191 -15.87 2.80 3.26
C GLY A 191 -16.40 1.42 3.69
N SER A 192 -17.67 1.14 3.47
CA SER A 192 -18.28 -0.16 3.80
C SER A 192 -18.13 -1.23 2.70
N ARG A 193 -17.66 -0.85 1.51
CA ARG A 193 -17.57 -1.76 0.35
C ARG A 193 -16.22 -2.45 0.29
N VAL A 194 -16.18 -3.76 0.49
CA VAL A 194 -15.00 -4.58 0.24
C VAL A 194 -14.73 -4.66 -1.27
N ILE A 195 -13.52 -4.28 -1.69
CA ILE A 195 -13.08 -4.30 -3.09
C ILE A 195 -12.21 -5.52 -3.41
N THR A 196 -11.38 -5.97 -2.47
CA THR A 196 -10.57 -7.19 -2.62
C THR A 196 -10.57 -7.99 -1.33
N ARG A 197 -10.37 -9.30 -1.46
CA ARG A 197 -10.29 -10.22 -0.31
C ARG A 197 -9.33 -11.34 -0.58
N GLU A 198 -8.45 -11.57 0.37
CA GLU A 198 -7.58 -12.73 0.48
C GLU A 198 -7.81 -13.43 1.81
N THR A 199 -7.35 -14.66 1.94
CA THR A 199 -7.56 -15.43 3.17
C THR A 199 -6.35 -16.27 3.49
N ILE A 200 -5.83 -16.10 4.71
CA ILE A 200 -4.80 -16.98 5.28
C ILE A 200 -5.50 -18.18 5.92
N ARG A 201 -5.22 -19.36 5.40
CA ARG A 201 -5.82 -20.58 5.90
C ARG A 201 -5.28 -20.94 7.29
N ALA A 202 -6.16 -21.39 8.18
CA ALA A 202 -5.76 -21.88 9.51
C ALA A 202 -4.78 -23.05 9.42
N ILE A 203 -3.88 -23.16 10.42
CA ILE A 203 -3.09 -24.36 10.65
C ILE A 203 -4.06 -25.50 10.98
N ARG A 204 -3.94 -26.63 10.28
CA ARG A 204 -4.73 -27.84 10.56
C ARG A 204 -3.85 -28.85 11.23
N LYS A 205 -4.25 -29.26 12.42
CA LYS A 205 -3.69 -30.47 13.09
C LYS A 205 -4.39 -31.67 12.48
N ASP A 206 -3.63 -32.70 12.11
CA ASP A 206 -4.22 -33.96 11.66
C ASP A 206 -4.78 -34.70 12.89
N VAL A 207 -6.07 -34.49 13.15
CA VAL A 207 -6.79 -35.11 14.27
C VAL A 207 -7.16 -36.59 13.98
N LEU A 208 -6.96 -37.02 12.72
CA LEU A 208 -7.28 -38.36 12.25
C LEU A 208 -6.06 -39.30 12.26
N ALA A 209 -4.84 -38.76 12.41
CA ALA A 209 -3.59 -39.54 12.37
C ALA A 209 -3.55 -40.74 13.33
N LYS A 210 -4.25 -40.66 14.46
CA LYS A 210 -4.35 -41.72 15.46
C LYS A 210 -5.63 -42.56 15.36
N CYS A 211 -6.45 -42.34 14.32
CA CYS A 211 -7.70 -43.09 14.11
C CYS A 211 -7.42 -44.28 13.22
N TYR A 212 -6.91 -45.38 13.79
CA TYR A 212 -6.83 -46.67 13.13
C TYR A 212 -8.23 -47.31 13.07
N GLY A 213 -8.65 -47.74 11.88
CA GLY A 213 -9.92 -48.42 11.66
C GLY A 213 -11.02 -47.59 10.99
N GLY A 214 -12.06 -48.27 10.53
CA GLY A 214 -13.10 -47.75 9.66
C GLY A 214 -14.24 -46.97 10.30
N ASP A 215 -14.12 -46.54 11.58
CA ASP A 215 -15.21 -45.80 12.24
C ASP A 215 -15.36 -44.37 11.67
N ILE A 216 -16.19 -44.27 10.65
CA ILE A 216 -16.53 -43.03 9.96
C ILE A 216 -17.18 -42.04 10.93
N THR A 217 -18.00 -42.52 11.87
CA THR A 217 -18.74 -41.65 12.80
C THR A 217 -17.78 -40.95 13.76
N ARG A 218 -16.79 -41.65 14.28
CA ARG A 218 -15.75 -41.10 15.16
C ARG A 218 -14.90 -40.08 14.41
N LYS A 219 -14.48 -40.37 13.18
CA LYS A 219 -13.71 -39.47 12.32
C LYS A 219 -14.50 -38.15 12.07
N ARG A 220 -15.77 -38.26 11.76
CA ARG A 220 -16.66 -37.12 11.55
C ARG A 220 -16.80 -36.26 12.80
N LYS A 221 -17.04 -36.85 13.98
CA LYS A 221 -17.12 -36.12 15.26
C LYS A 221 -15.83 -35.37 15.60
N LEU A 222 -14.66 -35.97 15.33
CA LEU A 222 -13.37 -35.27 15.55
C LEU A 222 -13.16 -34.10 14.66
N LEU A 223 -13.53 -34.20 13.38
CA LEU A 223 -13.48 -33.07 12.41
C LEU A 223 -14.46 -31.96 12.78
N GLU A 224 -15.68 -32.30 13.24
CA GLU A 224 -16.68 -31.33 13.70
C GLU A 224 -16.20 -30.59 14.94
N LYS A 225 -15.65 -31.28 15.95
CA LYS A 225 -15.02 -30.63 17.12
C LYS A 225 -13.89 -29.71 16.73
N GLN A 226 -13.03 -30.10 15.79
CA GLN A 226 -11.95 -29.24 15.30
C GLN A 226 -12.50 -27.98 14.62
N LYS A 227 -13.55 -28.14 13.81
CA LYS A 227 -14.21 -27.01 13.13
C LYS A 227 -14.84 -26.04 14.13
N GLU A 228 -15.51 -26.57 15.15
CA GLU A 228 -16.14 -25.76 16.21
C GLU A 228 -15.09 -25.04 17.07
N GLY A 229 -14.01 -25.72 17.48
CA GLY A 229 -12.90 -25.12 18.18
C GLY A 229 -12.26 -23.97 17.41
N LYS A 230 -12.04 -24.13 16.09
CA LYS A 230 -11.52 -23.06 15.23
C LYS A 230 -12.50 -21.89 15.10
N LYS A 231 -13.81 -22.15 15.05
CA LYS A 231 -14.82 -21.10 15.03
C LYS A 231 -14.78 -20.26 16.32
N ARG A 232 -14.62 -20.90 17.49
CA ARG A 232 -14.45 -20.18 18.76
C ARG A 232 -13.14 -19.39 18.81
N MET A 233 -12.02 -19.97 18.38
CA MET A 233 -10.74 -19.25 18.29
C MET A 233 -10.79 -18.06 17.38
N LYS A 234 -11.53 -18.14 16.27
CA LYS A 234 -11.76 -17.03 15.36
C LYS A 234 -12.48 -15.85 16.01
N MET A 235 -13.34 -16.08 16.98
CA MET A 235 -14.10 -15.02 17.68
C MET A 235 -13.28 -14.27 18.73
N VAL A 236 -12.17 -14.83 19.20
CA VAL A 236 -11.38 -14.31 20.34
C VAL A 236 -9.95 -13.97 19.93
N GLY A 237 -9.46 -14.59 18.84
CA GLY A 237 -8.07 -14.46 18.41
C GLY A 237 -7.75 -13.08 17.83
N ARG A 238 -6.66 -12.47 18.31
CA ARG A 238 -6.06 -11.30 17.69
C ARG A 238 -5.04 -11.74 16.66
N VAL A 239 -4.92 -10.99 15.56
CA VAL A 239 -3.95 -11.26 14.51
C VAL A 239 -2.67 -10.49 14.85
N GLU A 240 -1.58 -11.22 15.07
CA GLU A 240 -0.27 -10.61 15.20
C GLU A 240 0.30 -10.33 13.82
N VAL A 241 0.65 -9.08 13.57
CA VAL A 241 1.27 -8.63 12.32
C VAL A 241 2.77 -8.47 12.59
N PRO A 242 3.64 -9.24 11.91
CA PRO A 242 5.07 -9.10 12.10
C PRO A 242 5.56 -7.75 11.57
N GLN A 243 6.63 -7.22 12.16
CA GLN A 243 7.21 -5.93 11.75
C GLN A 243 7.62 -5.91 10.28
N GLU A 244 8.10 -7.04 9.77
CA GLU A 244 8.47 -7.21 8.36
C GLU A 244 7.30 -6.93 7.41
N ALA A 245 6.06 -7.16 7.84
CA ALA A 245 4.87 -6.87 7.03
C ALA A 245 4.67 -5.35 6.82
N PHE A 246 5.00 -4.54 7.83
CA PHE A 246 4.93 -3.08 7.71
C PHE A 246 6.00 -2.53 6.76
N ILE A 247 7.22 -3.05 6.85
CA ILE A 247 8.33 -2.67 5.97
C ILE A 247 8.06 -3.11 4.53
N ALA A 248 7.61 -4.35 4.35
CA ALA A 248 7.31 -4.87 3.02
C ALA A 248 6.10 -4.18 2.36
N ALA A 249 5.15 -3.69 3.16
CA ALA A 249 4.06 -2.85 2.66
C ALA A 249 4.59 -1.54 2.03
N LEU A 250 5.74 -1.04 2.52
CA LEU A 250 6.41 0.14 1.98
C LEU A 250 7.14 -0.14 0.66
N SER A 251 7.50 -1.38 0.35
CA SER A 251 8.18 -1.72 -0.89
C SER A 251 7.16 -1.94 -2.01
N THR A 252 7.30 -1.24 -3.13
CA THR A 252 6.48 -1.47 -4.34
C THR A 252 6.98 -2.64 -5.17
N SER A 253 8.17 -3.17 -4.86
CA SER A 253 8.68 -4.38 -5.52
C SER A 253 7.84 -5.59 -5.14
N GLU A 254 7.38 -6.34 -6.14
CA GLU A 254 6.84 -7.67 -5.92
C GLU A 254 7.83 -8.48 -5.09
N VAL A 255 7.35 -9.13 -4.05
CA VAL A 255 8.14 -10.12 -3.32
C VAL A 255 8.47 -11.22 -4.33
N LYS A 256 9.68 -11.17 -4.90
CA LYS A 256 10.15 -12.26 -5.76
C LYS A 256 10.21 -13.51 -4.92
N LYS A 257 9.46 -14.53 -5.37
CA LYS A 257 9.55 -15.89 -4.84
C LYS A 257 10.94 -16.46 -5.01
#